data_908a0e3e6f2cd8c70581f810119e77b1
#
_entry.id   908a0e3e6f2cd8c70581f810119e77b1
#
_cell.length_a   1.000
_cell.length_b   1.000
_cell.length_c   1.000
_cell.angle_alpha   90.00
_cell.angle_beta   90.00
_cell.angle_gamma   90.00
#
_symmetry.space_group_name_H-M   'P 1'
#
loop_
_entity.id
_entity.type
_entity.pdbx_description
1 polymer ?
#
loop_
_entity_poly.entity_id
_entity_poly.type
_entity_poly.pdbx_seq_one_letter_code
_entity_poly.pdbx_strand_id
1 'polypeptide(L)'
;MTANSTTTTDTADATEQNQSANLNLHGRPARTATVERNTAETQVTCTVNLDGTGQGTVDTGVPFLDHMIDQIKRHGLFDLDIKCTGDTFIDDHHSVEDTGITLGQAFNKALGDKKGIRRYGHFYAPLDESLTRAVVDLSGRPGLHMDIPFTRSHVGNFDVDLFSEFFYGFVNHSWMTVHLDNLKGKNSHHQIESTFKAFARALRMACEYDERALNTLPSTKEAF
;
A
#
# COMPACT_ATOMS: atom_id res chain seq x y z
N MET A 1 54.71 48.24 -10.12
CA MET A 1 54.53 47.21 -9.07
C MET A 1 53.07 47.24 -8.67
N THR A 2 52.30 46.40 -9.26
CA THR A 2 50.86 46.28 -9.00
C THR A 2 50.58 44.86 -8.57
N ALA A 3 50.15 44.70 -7.30
CA ALA A 3 49.78 43.44 -6.71
C ALA A 3 48.35 43.06 -7.09
N ASN A 4 48.20 41.88 -7.67
CA ASN A 4 46.90 41.24 -7.99
C ASN A 4 46.44 40.50 -6.72
N SER A 5 45.27 40.86 -6.20
CA SER A 5 44.57 40.10 -5.16
C SER A 5 43.52 39.20 -5.83
N THR A 6 43.76 37.92 -5.78
CA THR A 6 42.79 36.87 -6.14
C THR A 6 41.83 36.65 -4.98
N THR A 7 40.56 36.98 -5.18
CA THR A 7 39.45 36.60 -4.32
C THR A 7 38.99 35.20 -4.69
N THR A 8 39.20 34.24 -3.81
CA THR A 8 38.58 32.91 -3.82
C THR A 8 37.17 33.04 -3.24
N THR A 9 36.16 32.86 -4.09
CA THR A 9 34.76 32.73 -3.65
C THR A 9 34.49 31.28 -3.19
N ASP A 10 34.13 31.15 -1.94
CA ASP A 10 33.64 29.94 -1.29
C ASP A 10 32.34 29.40 -2.01
N THR A 11 32.44 28.20 -2.56
CA THR A 11 31.30 27.45 -3.11
C THR A 11 30.91 26.27 -2.19
N ALA A 12 30.70 26.56 -0.92
CA ALA A 12 30.38 25.52 0.10
C ALA A 12 29.04 25.72 0.82
N ASP A 13 28.01 26.32 0.16
CA ASP A 13 26.73 26.58 0.85
C ASP A 13 25.47 26.22 0.03
N ALA A 14 25.54 25.24 -0.86
CA ALA A 14 24.37 24.83 -1.66
C ALA A 14 23.87 23.38 -1.38
N THR A 15 24.52 22.63 -0.48
CA THR A 15 24.20 21.20 -0.26
C THR A 15 23.47 20.90 1.05
N GLU A 16 23.36 21.86 1.98
CA GLU A 16 22.71 21.62 3.28
C GLU A 16 21.23 22.03 3.38
N GLN A 17 20.66 22.66 2.36
CA GLN A 17 19.28 23.19 2.44
C GLN A 17 18.18 22.22 1.99
N ASN A 18 18.46 20.96 1.64
CA ASN A 18 17.45 20.05 1.10
C ASN A 18 17.20 18.78 1.97
N GLN A 19 17.62 18.75 3.24
CA GLN A 19 17.39 17.59 4.13
C GLN A 19 16.33 17.78 5.21
N SER A 20 15.66 18.94 5.31
CA SER A 20 14.65 19.18 6.37
C SER A 20 13.20 18.81 6.01
N ALA A 21 12.94 18.14 4.91
CA ALA A 21 11.62 18.16 4.29
C ALA A 21 10.83 16.85 4.30
N ASN A 22 11.19 15.80 5.06
CA ASN A 22 10.34 14.59 5.06
C ASN A 22 10.48 13.76 6.35
N LEU A 23 10.22 14.37 7.50
CA LEU A 23 10.10 13.63 8.74
C LEU A 23 8.64 13.31 9.03
N ASN A 24 8.36 12.09 9.50
CA ASN A 24 7.05 11.71 10.00
C ASN A 24 6.77 12.29 11.40
N LEU A 25 5.60 12.02 11.96
CA LEU A 25 5.16 12.53 13.27
C LEU A 25 6.08 12.12 14.44
N HIS A 26 6.93 11.10 14.25
CA HIS A 26 7.91 10.64 15.26
C HIS A 26 9.31 11.18 15.02
N GLY A 27 9.50 12.17 14.14
CA GLY A 27 10.79 12.74 13.80
C GLY A 27 11.74 11.78 13.03
N ARG A 28 11.17 10.74 12.41
CA ARG A 28 11.88 9.78 11.56
C ARG A 28 11.69 10.12 10.09
N PRO A 29 12.58 9.70 9.18
CA PRO A 29 12.32 9.81 7.76
C PRO A 29 10.99 9.16 7.39
N ALA A 30 10.18 9.84 6.56
CA ALA A 30 8.94 9.28 6.06
C ALA A 30 9.21 7.99 5.27
N ARG A 31 8.36 6.98 5.49
CA ARG A 31 8.49 5.67 4.85
C ARG A 31 7.86 5.71 3.47
N THR A 32 8.66 6.07 2.49
CA THR A 32 8.23 6.23 1.09
C THR A 32 8.97 5.27 0.18
N ALA A 33 8.28 4.81 -0.86
CA ALA A 33 8.91 4.01 -1.91
C ALA A 33 8.19 4.20 -3.24
N THR A 34 8.96 4.17 -4.32
CA THR A 34 8.44 4.05 -5.68
C THR A 34 8.94 2.74 -6.28
N VAL A 35 8.05 2.04 -6.98
CA VAL A 35 8.31 0.82 -7.73
C VAL A 35 7.70 0.98 -9.12
N GLU A 36 8.47 0.59 -10.13
CA GLU A 36 8.03 0.48 -11.51
C GLU A 36 8.12 -0.98 -11.94
N ARG A 37 7.08 -1.47 -12.59
CA ARG A 37 7.00 -2.80 -13.17
C ARG A 37 6.53 -2.67 -14.62
N ASN A 38 7.37 -3.11 -15.53
CA ASN A 38 7.09 -3.09 -16.96
C ASN A 38 7.18 -4.52 -17.49
N THR A 39 6.08 -4.99 -18.07
CA THR A 39 5.98 -6.28 -18.75
C THR A 39 5.62 -6.07 -20.22
N ALA A 40 5.40 -7.13 -20.96
CA ALA A 40 4.86 -7.02 -22.33
C ALA A 40 3.37 -6.64 -22.33
N GLU A 41 2.68 -6.80 -21.19
CA GLU A 41 1.23 -6.67 -21.04
C GLU A 41 0.86 -5.38 -20.32
N THR A 42 1.67 -4.94 -19.35
CA THR A 42 1.38 -3.79 -18.49
C THR A 42 2.59 -2.91 -18.23
N GLN A 43 2.34 -1.64 -17.93
CA GLN A 43 3.29 -0.67 -17.40
C GLN A 43 2.70 -0.07 -16.14
N VAL A 44 3.28 -0.38 -14.98
CA VAL A 44 2.76 0.03 -13.68
C VAL A 44 3.82 0.83 -12.92
N THR A 45 3.42 2.00 -12.41
CA THR A 45 4.21 2.79 -11.47
C THR A 45 3.40 2.99 -10.20
N CYS A 46 3.95 2.63 -9.05
CA CYS A 46 3.36 2.86 -7.74
C CYS A 46 4.31 3.64 -6.84
N THR A 47 3.84 4.74 -6.29
CA THR A 47 4.50 5.46 -5.20
C THR A 47 3.64 5.38 -3.96
N VAL A 48 4.23 4.99 -2.83
CA VAL A 48 3.56 4.92 -1.53
C VAL A 48 4.29 5.75 -0.50
N ASN A 49 3.53 6.44 0.36
CA ASN A 49 4.00 7.01 1.61
C ASN A 49 3.15 6.42 2.74
N LEU A 50 3.76 5.61 3.61
CA LEU A 50 3.07 4.97 4.74
C LEU A 50 2.72 5.95 5.86
N ASP A 51 3.41 7.09 5.91
CA ASP A 51 3.22 8.16 6.91
C ASP A 51 2.41 9.35 6.33
N GLY A 52 1.57 9.06 5.32
CA GLY A 52 0.77 10.03 4.58
C GLY A 52 -0.51 10.48 5.27
N THR A 53 -1.34 11.17 4.50
CA THR A 53 -2.64 11.73 4.91
C THR A 53 -3.81 11.29 4.02
N GLY A 54 -3.57 10.32 3.13
CA GLY A 54 -4.57 9.78 2.21
C GLY A 54 -4.70 10.60 0.93
N GLN A 55 -3.59 11.14 0.42
CA GLN A 55 -3.52 11.93 -0.80
C GLN A 55 -2.97 11.12 -1.97
N GLY A 56 -3.00 11.70 -3.17
CA GLY A 56 -2.47 11.10 -4.38
C GLY A 56 -3.55 10.62 -5.36
N THR A 57 -3.11 10.08 -6.48
CA THR A 57 -3.95 9.70 -7.62
C THR A 57 -3.88 8.21 -7.90
N VAL A 58 -5.00 7.63 -8.30
CA VAL A 58 -5.10 6.21 -8.71
C VAL A 58 -5.74 6.17 -10.10
N ASP A 59 -5.03 5.62 -11.06
CA ASP A 59 -5.47 5.46 -12.44
C ASP A 59 -4.91 4.14 -12.99
N THR A 60 -5.67 3.06 -12.83
CA THR A 60 -5.27 1.72 -13.28
C THR A 60 -5.86 1.36 -14.66
N GLY A 61 -6.73 2.21 -15.21
CA GLY A 61 -7.53 1.89 -16.38
C GLY A 61 -8.74 0.99 -16.07
N VAL A 62 -8.91 0.54 -14.82
CA VAL A 62 -10.01 -0.28 -14.33
C VAL A 62 -10.77 0.51 -13.26
N PRO A 63 -11.87 1.23 -13.60
CA PRO A 63 -12.49 2.21 -12.72
C PRO A 63 -12.96 1.66 -11.36
N PHE A 64 -13.42 0.40 -11.33
CA PHE A 64 -13.82 -0.22 -10.07
C PHE A 64 -12.62 -0.52 -9.16
N LEU A 65 -11.49 -0.94 -9.73
CA LEU A 65 -10.25 -1.12 -8.98
C LEU A 65 -9.73 0.22 -8.44
N ASP A 66 -9.79 1.29 -9.24
CA ASP A 66 -9.40 2.64 -8.81
C ASP A 66 -10.20 3.05 -7.57
N HIS A 67 -11.52 2.84 -7.60
CA HIS A 67 -12.40 3.11 -6.46
C HIS A 67 -12.04 2.24 -5.24
N MET A 68 -11.66 0.99 -5.42
CA MET A 68 -11.25 0.09 -4.33
C MET A 68 -9.89 0.49 -3.74
N ILE A 69 -8.92 0.84 -4.56
CA ILE A 69 -7.61 1.31 -4.06
C ILE A 69 -7.75 2.66 -3.36
N ASP A 70 -8.68 3.51 -3.78
CA ASP A 70 -9.03 4.74 -3.07
C ASP A 70 -9.52 4.47 -1.64
N GLN A 71 -10.12 3.32 -1.36
CA GLN A 71 -10.44 2.91 0.01
C GLN A 71 -9.16 2.63 0.82
N ILE A 72 -8.14 1.99 0.20
CA ILE A 72 -6.84 1.77 0.85
C ILE A 72 -6.19 3.11 1.17
N LYS A 73 -6.12 4.02 0.21
CA LYS A 73 -5.57 5.36 0.35
C LYS A 73 -6.28 6.14 1.47
N ARG A 74 -7.60 6.25 1.38
CA ARG A 74 -8.40 7.12 2.27
C ARG A 74 -8.49 6.58 3.69
N HIS A 75 -8.78 5.29 3.87
CA HIS A 75 -8.97 4.69 5.19
C HIS A 75 -7.66 4.26 5.83
N GLY A 76 -6.65 3.94 5.03
CA GLY A 76 -5.29 3.66 5.49
C GLY A 76 -4.50 4.92 5.83
N LEU A 77 -4.91 6.10 5.33
CA LEU A 77 -4.16 7.36 5.36
C LEU A 77 -2.78 7.22 4.71
N PHE A 78 -2.65 6.33 3.73
CA PHE A 78 -1.46 6.25 2.90
C PHE A 78 -1.56 7.25 1.75
N ASP A 79 -0.47 7.94 1.40
CA ASP A 79 -0.46 8.65 0.14
C ASP A 79 -0.09 7.66 -0.95
N LEU A 80 -0.91 7.58 -2.00
CA LEU A 80 -0.74 6.62 -3.09
C LEU A 80 -0.84 7.35 -4.44
N ASP A 81 0.23 7.27 -5.23
CA ASP A 81 0.20 7.64 -6.64
C ASP A 81 0.42 6.37 -7.47
N ILE A 82 -0.61 5.96 -8.22
CA ILE A 82 -0.62 4.73 -9.00
C ILE A 82 -1.05 5.04 -10.42
N LYS A 83 -0.24 4.60 -11.37
CA LYS A 83 -0.56 4.60 -12.78
C LYS A 83 -0.32 3.22 -13.36
N CYS A 84 -1.33 2.66 -14.03
CA CYS A 84 -1.20 1.46 -14.84
C CYS A 84 -1.68 1.76 -16.27
N THR A 85 -0.95 1.24 -17.24
CA THR A 85 -1.39 1.14 -18.63
C THR A 85 -1.22 -0.32 -19.03
N GLY A 86 -2.33 -1.02 -19.28
CA GLY A 86 -2.34 -2.44 -19.62
C GLY A 86 -3.18 -2.74 -20.85
N ASP A 87 -3.18 -4.00 -21.22
CA ASP A 87 -3.86 -4.58 -22.38
C ASP A 87 -5.34 -4.89 -22.11
N THR A 88 -6.06 -3.94 -21.50
CA THR A 88 -7.48 -4.05 -21.12
C THR A 88 -8.43 -4.39 -22.28
N PHE A 89 -7.94 -4.34 -23.53
CA PHE A 89 -8.68 -4.83 -24.69
C PHE A 89 -8.79 -6.36 -24.73
N ILE A 90 -7.97 -7.10 -23.96
CA ILE A 90 -8.10 -8.54 -23.73
C ILE A 90 -9.10 -8.74 -22.59
N ASP A 91 -8.72 -8.34 -21.39
CA ASP A 91 -9.53 -8.21 -20.17
C ASP A 91 -8.77 -7.38 -19.13
N ASP A 92 -9.30 -7.24 -17.92
CA ASP A 92 -8.70 -6.44 -16.86
C ASP A 92 -7.68 -7.22 -16.01
N HIS A 93 -7.46 -8.53 -16.25
CA HIS A 93 -6.69 -9.44 -15.38
C HIS A 93 -5.27 -8.92 -15.15
N HIS A 94 -4.51 -8.73 -16.23
CA HIS A 94 -3.10 -8.33 -16.13
C HIS A 94 -2.94 -6.99 -15.42
N SER A 95 -3.83 -6.02 -15.69
CA SER A 95 -3.81 -4.70 -15.03
C SER A 95 -4.08 -4.80 -13.53
N VAL A 96 -5.02 -5.65 -13.12
CA VAL A 96 -5.40 -5.85 -11.71
C VAL A 96 -4.29 -6.57 -10.95
N GLU A 97 -3.79 -7.69 -11.48
CA GLU A 97 -2.73 -8.48 -10.86
C GLU A 97 -1.43 -7.67 -10.73
N ASP A 98 -0.95 -7.08 -11.82
CA ASP A 98 0.30 -6.32 -11.84
C ASP A 98 0.25 -5.05 -10.99
N THR A 99 -0.92 -4.41 -10.86
CA THR A 99 -1.14 -3.33 -9.90
C THR A 99 -1.00 -3.85 -8.47
N GLY A 100 -1.60 -4.99 -8.14
CA GLY A 100 -1.46 -5.65 -6.83
C GLY A 100 0.00 -5.98 -6.51
N ILE A 101 0.71 -6.60 -7.45
CA ILE A 101 2.14 -6.94 -7.34
C ILE A 101 2.98 -5.69 -7.05
N THR A 102 2.83 -4.65 -7.88
CA THR A 102 3.65 -3.43 -7.80
C THR A 102 3.38 -2.66 -6.52
N LEU A 103 2.12 -2.56 -6.11
CA LEU A 103 1.73 -1.94 -4.85
C LEU A 103 2.27 -2.74 -3.66
N GLY A 104 2.21 -4.07 -3.68
CA GLY A 104 2.78 -4.94 -2.65
C GLY A 104 4.29 -4.75 -2.50
N GLN A 105 5.03 -4.68 -3.61
CA GLN A 105 6.46 -4.39 -3.62
C GLN A 105 6.77 -3.00 -3.04
N ALA A 106 5.97 -1.98 -3.38
CA ALA A 106 6.14 -0.63 -2.87
C ALA A 106 5.91 -0.58 -1.35
N PHE A 107 4.87 -1.25 -0.84
CA PHE A 107 4.63 -1.38 0.61
C PHE A 107 5.79 -2.07 1.34
N ASN A 108 6.28 -3.20 0.81
CA ASN A 108 7.41 -3.92 1.42
C ASN A 108 8.67 -3.06 1.48
N LYS A 109 8.97 -2.36 0.38
CA LYS A 109 10.12 -1.46 0.28
C LYS A 109 10.00 -0.28 1.26
N ALA A 110 8.81 0.33 1.39
CA ALA A 110 8.56 1.43 2.30
C ALA A 110 8.62 1.02 3.78
N LEU A 111 8.20 -0.20 4.12
CA LEU A 111 8.25 -0.75 5.49
C LEU A 111 9.69 -0.89 6.01
N GLY A 112 10.66 -1.07 5.13
CA GLY A 112 12.07 -1.17 5.51
C GLY A 112 12.35 -2.30 6.50
N ASP A 113 13.06 -2.00 7.58
CA ASP A 113 13.49 -2.97 8.59
C ASP A 113 12.39 -3.34 9.61
N LYS A 114 11.23 -2.73 9.51
CA LYS A 114 10.05 -2.97 10.37
C LYS A 114 10.27 -2.74 11.87
N LYS A 115 11.34 -1.99 12.26
CA LYS A 115 11.57 -1.64 13.65
C LYS A 115 10.55 -0.62 14.15
N GLY A 116 10.06 -0.86 15.34
CA GLY A 116 9.15 0.05 16.04
C GLY A 116 7.71 0.03 15.56
N ILE A 117 7.34 -0.81 14.58
CA ILE A 117 5.95 -0.94 14.14
C ILE A 117 5.15 -1.85 15.06
N ARG A 118 3.82 -1.74 15.04
CA ARG A 118 2.90 -2.64 15.76
C ARG A 118 2.92 -4.06 15.19
N ARG A 119 3.21 -4.22 13.90
CA ARG A 119 3.25 -5.48 13.16
C ARG A 119 1.88 -6.11 12.92
N TYR A 120 1.01 -6.15 13.93
CA TYR A 120 -0.32 -6.73 13.84
C TYR A 120 -1.37 -5.66 13.74
N GLY A 121 -2.33 -5.86 12.83
CA GLY A 121 -3.49 -4.99 12.72
C GLY A 121 -4.74 -5.78 12.42
N HIS A 122 -5.87 -5.31 12.92
CA HIS A 122 -7.17 -5.89 12.61
C HIS A 122 -8.25 -4.81 12.59
N PHE A 123 -9.29 -5.04 11.79
CA PHE A 123 -10.43 -4.14 11.75
C PHE A 123 -11.69 -4.85 11.26
N TYR A 124 -12.82 -4.41 11.77
CA TYR A 124 -14.14 -4.78 11.30
C TYR A 124 -14.76 -3.57 10.61
N ALA A 125 -15.02 -3.65 9.31
CA ALA A 125 -15.66 -2.57 8.57
C ALA A 125 -17.06 -2.98 8.10
N PRO A 126 -18.11 -2.23 8.46
CA PRO A 126 -19.42 -2.39 7.88
C PRO A 126 -19.56 -1.55 6.61
N LEU A 127 -20.39 -1.99 5.69
CA LEU A 127 -21.00 -1.20 4.64
C LEU A 127 -22.43 -1.70 4.45
N ASP A 128 -23.39 -0.93 4.92
CA ASP A 128 -24.80 -1.32 5.01
C ASP A 128 -24.98 -2.71 5.66
N GLU A 129 -25.45 -3.71 4.90
CA GLU A 129 -25.66 -5.08 5.36
C GLU A 129 -24.38 -5.93 5.39
N SER A 130 -23.30 -5.46 4.76
CA SER A 130 -22.02 -6.18 4.69
C SER A 130 -21.14 -5.84 5.89
N LEU A 131 -20.54 -6.87 6.46
CA LEU A 131 -19.56 -6.75 7.55
C LEU A 131 -18.37 -7.63 7.24
N THR A 132 -17.19 -7.02 7.08
CA THR A 132 -15.94 -7.74 6.82
C THR A 132 -14.95 -7.54 7.95
N ARG A 133 -14.25 -8.62 8.31
CA ARG A 133 -13.09 -8.63 9.20
C ARG A 133 -11.82 -8.76 8.36
N ALA A 134 -10.82 -7.94 8.65
CA ALA A 134 -9.46 -8.07 8.13
C ALA A 134 -8.47 -8.20 9.29
N VAL A 135 -7.48 -9.10 9.14
CA VAL A 135 -6.36 -9.26 10.07
C VAL A 135 -5.07 -9.33 9.27
N VAL A 136 -4.06 -8.53 9.68
CA VAL A 136 -2.77 -8.39 8.99
C VAL A 136 -1.64 -8.70 9.96
N ASP A 137 -0.68 -9.51 9.52
CA ASP A 137 0.63 -9.69 10.17
C ASP A 137 1.74 -9.36 9.18
N LEU A 138 2.54 -8.33 9.46
CA LEU A 138 3.70 -7.92 8.66
C LEU A 138 4.90 -8.85 8.92
N SER A 139 4.66 -10.15 8.82
CA SER A 139 5.49 -11.26 9.28
C SER A 139 6.72 -11.55 8.44
N GLY A 140 6.87 -10.96 7.24
CA GLY A 140 7.88 -11.39 6.27
C GLY A 140 7.57 -12.74 5.60
N ARG A 141 6.37 -13.28 5.79
CA ARG A 141 5.90 -14.55 5.19
C ARG A 141 4.58 -14.31 4.48
N PRO A 142 4.51 -14.45 3.15
CA PRO A 142 3.27 -14.28 2.42
C PRO A 142 2.26 -15.38 2.76
N GLY A 143 1.01 -14.98 2.96
CA GLY A 143 -0.10 -15.91 3.16
C GLY A 143 -1.43 -15.17 3.05
N LEU A 144 -2.25 -15.54 2.09
CA LEU A 144 -3.58 -14.99 1.91
C LEU A 144 -4.64 -16.04 2.24
N HIS A 145 -5.51 -15.71 3.18
CA HIS A 145 -6.65 -16.51 3.60
C HIS A 145 -7.92 -15.69 3.42
N MET A 146 -8.79 -16.11 2.52
CA MET A 146 -10.03 -15.40 2.21
C MET A 146 -11.25 -16.31 2.34
N ASP A 147 -12.30 -15.78 2.97
CA ASP A 147 -13.66 -16.36 2.97
C ASP A 147 -14.67 -15.25 2.67
N ILE A 148 -14.92 -15.04 1.38
CA ILE A 148 -15.83 -14.02 0.88
C ILE A 148 -16.77 -14.67 -0.15
N PRO A 149 -17.97 -15.08 0.27
CA PRO A 149 -18.90 -15.80 -0.60
C PRO A 149 -19.64 -14.84 -1.55
N PHE A 150 -19.03 -14.52 -2.67
CA PHE A 150 -19.69 -13.72 -3.70
C PHE A 150 -20.91 -14.44 -4.28
N THR A 151 -21.97 -13.67 -4.52
CA THR A 151 -23.23 -14.18 -5.08
C THR A 151 -23.41 -13.84 -6.56
N ARG A 152 -22.51 -13.04 -7.11
CA ARG A 152 -22.51 -12.58 -8.51
C ARG A 152 -21.10 -12.69 -9.07
N SER A 153 -21.01 -12.92 -10.38
CA SER A 153 -19.73 -12.94 -11.10
C SER A 153 -19.19 -11.56 -11.44
N HIS A 154 -20.04 -10.52 -11.46
CA HIS A 154 -19.62 -9.16 -11.83
C HIS A 154 -20.23 -8.09 -10.94
N VAL A 155 -19.48 -6.99 -10.76
CA VAL A 155 -19.95 -5.70 -10.22
C VAL A 155 -19.69 -4.63 -11.27
N GLY A 156 -20.76 -4.18 -11.94
CA GLY A 156 -20.61 -3.41 -13.17
C GLY A 156 -19.91 -4.26 -14.23
N ASN A 157 -18.80 -3.77 -14.78
CA ASN A 157 -17.97 -4.51 -15.73
C ASN A 157 -16.82 -5.27 -15.06
N PHE A 158 -16.64 -5.15 -13.76
CA PHE A 158 -15.54 -5.78 -13.01
C PHE A 158 -15.90 -7.23 -12.67
N ASP A 159 -15.09 -8.18 -13.14
CA ASP A 159 -15.19 -9.57 -12.75
C ASP A 159 -14.74 -9.75 -11.29
N VAL A 160 -15.58 -10.37 -10.45
CA VAL A 160 -15.27 -10.53 -9.02
C VAL A 160 -14.10 -11.47 -8.76
N ASP A 161 -13.73 -12.35 -9.70
CA ASP A 161 -12.57 -13.22 -9.57
C ASP A 161 -11.28 -12.40 -9.52
N LEU A 162 -11.23 -11.24 -10.17
CA LEU A 162 -10.11 -10.31 -10.15
C LEU A 162 -9.83 -9.70 -8.77
N PHE A 163 -10.83 -9.70 -7.87
CA PHE A 163 -10.63 -9.33 -6.48
C PHE A 163 -9.55 -10.21 -5.82
N SER A 164 -9.60 -11.51 -6.06
CA SER A 164 -8.63 -12.46 -5.54
C SER A 164 -7.23 -12.21 -6.12
N GLU A 165 -7.15 -11.94 -7.42
CA GLU A 165 -5.88 -11.72 -8.11
C GLU A 165 -5.15 -10.48 -7.60
N PHE A 166 -5.89 -9.39 -7.34
CA PHE A 166 -5.32 -8.20 -6.70
C PHE A 166 -4.68 -8.54 -5.34
N PHE A 167 -5.40 -9.26 -4.47
CA PHE A 167 -4.90 -9.58 -3.14
C PHE A 167 -3.77 -10.63 -3.17
N TYR A 168 -3.81 -11.61 -4.08
CA TYR A 168 -2.68 -12.53 -4.29
C TYR A 168 -1.43 -11.77 -4.74
N GLY A 169 -1.54 -10.91 -5.75
CA GLY A 169 -0.45 -10.05 -6.19
C GLY A 169 0.12 -9.22 -5.04
N PHE A 170 -0.75 -8.51 -4.31
CA PHE A 170 -0.34 -7.64 -3.21
C PHE A 170 0.33 -8.42 -2.07
N VAL A 171 -0.31 -9.47 -1.56
CA VAL A 171 0.15 -10.20 -0.36
C VAL A 171 1.47 -10.94 -0.62
N ASN A 172 1.59 -11.57 -1.78
CA ASN A 172 2.80 -12.32 -2.15
C ASN A 172 4.04 -11.40 -2.26
N HIS A 173 3.85 -10.14 -2.67
CA HIS A 173 4.95 -9.21 -2.90
C HIS A 173 5.16 -8.20 -1.77
N SER A 174 4.20 -8.05 -0.87
CA SER A 174 4.37 -7.29 0.37
C SER A 174 4.92 -8.12 1.53
N TRP A 175 5.02 -9.45 1.37
CA TRP A 175 5.54 -10.39 2.37
C TRP A 175 4.80 -10.32 3.70
N MET A 176 3.47 -10.25 3.64
CA MET A 176 2.60 -10.24 4.81
C MET A 176 1.65 -11.43 4.83
N THR A 177 1.11 -11.75 6.01
CA THR A 177 -0.01 -12.68 6.14
C THR A 177 -1.29 -11.88 6.32
N VAL A 178 -2.33 -12.20 5.55
CA VAL A 178 -3.61 -11.49 5.55
C VAL A 178 -4.76 -12.48 5.62
N HIS A 179 -5.71 -12.20 6.51
CA HIS A 179 -6.99 -12.90 6.60
C HIS A 179 -8.12 -11.90 6.28
N LEU A 180 -9.03 -12.27 5.39
CA LEU A 180 -10.17 -11.48 4.95
C LEU A 180 -11.43 -12.34 5.04
N ASP A 181 -12.34 -12.02 5.94
CA ASP A 181 -13.56 -12.78 6.14
C ASP A 181 -14.78 -11.87 6.02
N ASN A 182 -15.65 -12.11 5.06
CA ASN A 182 -16.95 -11.45 5.00
C ASN A 182 -17.94 -12.20 5.87
N LEU A 183 -18.22 -11.65 7.06
CA LEU A 183 -19.05 -12.27 8.08
C LEU A 183 -20.54 -12.15 7.77
N LYS A 184 -20.95 -11.12 7.06
CA LYS A 184 -22.31 -10.82 6.65
C LYS A 184 -22.30 -10.03 5.34
N GLY A 185 -23.38 -10.11 4.58
CA GLY A 185 -23.58 -9.35 3.36
C GLY A 185 -23.93 -10.26 2.19
N LYS A 186 -24.60 -9.69 1.20
CA LYS A 186 -25.02 -10.38 -0.04
C LYS A 186 -24.77 -9.56 -1.29
N ASN A 187 -24.61 -8.23 -1.16
CA ASN A 187 -24.29 -7.38 -2.27
C ASN A 187 -22.77 -7.46 -2.53
N SER A 188 -22.36 -7.99 -3.67
CA SER A 188 -20.94 -8.20 -3.98
C SER A 188 -20.14 -6.89 -4.00
N HIS A 189 -20.72 -5.76 -4.41
CA HIS A 189 -20.07 -4.45 -4.28
C HIS A 189 -19.78 -4.12 -2.81
N HIS A 190 -20.80 -4.28 -1.93
CA HIS A 190 -20.62 -4.01 -0.49
C HIS A 190 -19.63 -4.98 0.16
N GLN A 191 -19.60 -6.25 -0.27
CA GLN A 191 -18.63 -7.22 0.22
C GLN A 191 -17.19 -6.81 -0.16
N ILE A 192 -16.95 -6.44 -1.42
CA ILE A 192 -15.65 -5.99 -1.90
C ILE A 192 -15.23 -4.70 -1.18
N GLU A 193 -16.07 -3.67 -1.21
CA GLU A 193 -15.71 -2.37 -0.63
C GLU A 193 -15.51 -2.43 0.89
N SER A 194 -16.36 -3.16 1.64
CA SER A 194 -16.16 -3.35 3.08
C SER A 194 -14.86 -4.10 3.37
N THR A 195 -14.42 -5.01 2.47
CA THR A 195 -13.15 -5.71 2.59
C THR A 195 -11.97 -4.77 2.40
N PHE A 196 -11.98 -3.93 1.36
CA PHE A 196 -10.92 -2.93 1.16
C PHE A 196 -10.84 -1.93 2.32
N LYS A 197 -11.98 -1.50 2.87
CA LYS A 197 -12.02 -0.62 4.07
C LYS A 197 -11.45 -1.31 5.30
N ALA A 198 -11.85 -2.56 5.56
CA ALA A 198 -11.34 -3.33 6.69
C ALA A 198 -9.84 -3.58 6.57
N PHE A 199 -9.39 -3.98 5.39
CA PHE A 199 -7.98 -4.20 5.06
C PHE A 199 -7.15 -2.91 5.24
N ALA A 200 -7.61 -1.80 4.68
CA ALA A 200 -6.93 -0.50 4.80
C ALA A 200 -6.69 -0.09 6.26
N ARG A 201 -7.72 -0.25 7.11
CA ARG A 201 -7.63 0.07 8.53
C ARG A 201 -6.75 -0.90 9.32
N ALA A 202 -6.81 -2.20 9.00
CA ALA A 202 -5.95 -3.21 9.59
C ALA A 202 -4.49 -2.99 9.20
N LEU A 203 -4.23 -2.72 7.91
CA LEU A 203 -2.90 -2.44 7.39
C LEU A 203 -2.30 -1.18 8.03
N ARG A 204 -3.08 -0.10 8.13
CA ARG A 204 -2.67 1.12 8.84
C ARG A 204 -2.24 0.79 10.26
N MET A 205 -3.09 0.10 11.04
CA MET A 205 -2.77 -0.29 12.41
C MET A 205 -1.46 -1.09 12.48
N ALA A 206 -1.24 -2.04 11.58
CA ALA A 206 -0.02 -2.84 11.54
C ALA A 206 1.23 -2.00 11.24
N CYS A 207 1.10 -0.99 10.36
CA CYS A 207 2.19 -0.09 9.96
C CYS A 207 2.49 1.01 10.98
N GLU A 208 1.54 1.37 11.86
CA GLU A 208 1.74 2.42 12.87
C GLU A 208 2.90 2.07 13.80
N TYR A 209 3.62 3.09 14.26
CA TYR A 209 4.65 2.89 15.28
C TYR A 209 4.03 2.59 16.65
N ASP A 210 4.66 1.69 17.40
CA ASP A 210 4.39 1.48 18.81
C ASP A 210 5.34 2.38 19.62
N GLU A 211 4.80 3.44 20.23
CA GLU A 211 5.59 4.42 21.00
C GLU A 211 6.35 3.79 22.16
N ARG A 212 5.91 2.63 22.66
CA ARG A 212 6.59 1.90 23.73
C ARG A 212 7.74 1.02 23.25
N ALA A 213 7.85 0.81 21.93
CA ALA A 213 8.78 -0.16 21.33
C ALA A 213 9.53 0.38 20.09
N LEU A 214 9.68 1.70 19.96
CA LEU A 214 10.17 2.39 18.76
C LEU A 214 11.48 1.85 18.16
N ASN A 215 12.37 1.29 18.97
CA ASN A 215 13.66 0.76 18.53
C ASN A 215 13.73 -0.77 18.57
N THR A 216 12.61 -1.43 18.85
CA THR A 216 12.55 -2.88 19.00
C THR A 216 11.98 -3.50 17.75
N LEU A 217 12.56 -4.61 17.30
CA LEU A 217 11.95 -5.45 16.26
C LEU A 217 10.80 -6.24 16.89
N PRO A 218 9.56 -6.16 16.37
CA PRO A 218 8.40 -6.84 16.94
C PRO A 218 8.38 -8.35 16.62
N SER A 219 9.46 -9.05 16.99
CA SER A 219 9.64 -10.48 16.76
C SER A 219 10.52 -11.08 17.85
N THR A 220 10.04 -12.16 18.48
CA THR A 220 10.85 -12.95 19.46
C THR A 220 12.01 -13.70 18.81
N LYS A 221 12.03 -13.77 17.46
CA LYS A 221 13.14 -14.36 16.70
C LYS A 221 14.23 -13.34 16.36
N GLU A 222 14.00 -12.06 16.69
CA GLU A 222 14.90 -10.95 16.32
C GLU A 222 15.16 -10.84 14.80
N ALA A 223 14.26 -11.44 13.98
CA ALA A 223 14.30 -11.46 12.51
C ALA A 223 12.89 -11.55 11.91
N PHE A 224 12.77 -11.21 10.61
CA PHE A 224 11.61 -11.46 9.75
C PHE A 224 12.00 -12.30 8.53
#